data_24a504d619a09e6a17d4618c2b89e73a
#
_entry.id   24a504d619a09e6a17d4618c2b89e73a
#
_cell.length_a   1.000
_cell.length_b   1.000
_cell.length_c   1.000
_cell.angle_alpha   90.00
_cell.angle_beta   90.00
_cell.angle_gamma   90.00
#
_symmetry.space_group_name_H-M   'P 1'
#
loop_
_entity.id
_entity.type
_entity.pdbx_description
1 polymer ?
#
loop_
_entity_poly.entity_id
_entity_poly.type
_entity_poly.pdbx_seq_one_letter_code
_entity_poly.pdbx_strand_id
1 'polypeptide(L)'
;MMNIFSEFINLDMVRISKKYTPKDTEKYMCAKHLAYFKQKLTDWKKELKMTNNEAIFNASMDDNSASADIVDQASSYTEKNVEMRAINRQIKLISKIDGALKKIQDGTYGFCEETAEPIGLKRLMARPVATLCIAAQEKHEKEEKVYADI
;
A
#
# COMPACT_ATOMS: atom_id res chain seq x y z
N MET A 1 29.20 -0.10 -22.53
CA MET A 1 28.02 -0.38 -21.67
C MET A 1 28.29 0.25 -20.32
N MET A 2 27.77 1.45 -20.11
CA MET A 2 28.06 2.24 -18.89
C MET A 2 27.10 1.84 -17.78
N ASN A 3 27.67 1.33 -16.71
CA ASN A 3 27.00 1.01 -15.44
C ASN A 3 26.50 2.30 -14.77
N ILE A 4 25.21 2.64 -14.96
CA ILE A 4 24.57 3.83 -14.36
C ILE A 4 23.91 3.47 -13.02
N PHE A 5 24.16 2.28 -12.47
CA PHE A 5 23.42 1.72 -11.31
C PHE A 5 24.20 1.69 -10.00
N SER A 6 25.17 2.57 -9.74
CA SER A 6 25.89 2.51 -8.47
C SER A 6 26.02 3.86 -7.75
N GLU A 7 25.01 4.71 -7.80
CA GLU A 7 24.83 5.68 -6.73
C GLU A 7 23.68 5.17 -5.85
N PHE A 8 24.00 4.38 -4.83
CA PHE A 8 23.13 4.19 -3.67
C PHE A 8 22.89 5.57 -3.06
N ILE A 9 21.86 6.26 -3.55
CA ILE A 9 21.41 7.51 -2.95
C ILE A 9 21.00 7.14 -1.54
N ASN A 10 21.79 7.58 -0.58
CA ASN A 10 21.50 7.38 0.85
C ASN A 10 20.26 8.23 1.17
N LEU A 11 19.07 7.68 0.86
CA LEU A 11 17.75 8.33 1.02
C LEU A 11 17.52 8.81 2.46
N ASP A 12 18.24 8.23 3.41
CA ASP A 12 18.17 8.62 4.83
C ASP A 12 18.83 9.98 5.11
N MET A 13 19.70 10.48 4.22
CA MET A 13 20.35 11.79 4.31
C MET A 13 19.50 12.94 3.72
N VAL A 14 18.47 12.63 2.94
CA VAL A 14 17.62 13.65 2.32
C VAL A 14 16.56 14.11 3.31
N ARG A 15 16.86 15.20 4.04
CA ARG A 15 15.90 15.85 4.94
C ARG A 15 14.85 16.59 4.13
N ILE A 16 13.61 16.12 4.21
CA ILE A 16 12.46 16.75 3.57
C ILE A 16 11.71 17.57 4.61
N SER A 17 11.27 18.79 4.24
CA SER A 17 10.37 19.58 5.06
C SER A 17 9.02 18.87 5.20
N LYS A 18 8.40 18.90 6.39
CA LYS A 18 7.05 18.34 6.64
C LYS A 18 5.96 18.88 5.71
N LYS A 19 6.19 20.03 5.09
CA LYS A 19 5.26 20.68 4.15
C LYS A 19 5.60 20.42 2.68
N TYR A 20 6.64 19.60 2.40
CA TYR A 20 7.04 19.31 1.02
C TYR A 20 6.01 18.42 0.33
N THR A 21 5.61 18.80 -0.87
CA THR A 21 4.78 18.01 -1.78
C THR A 21 5.49 17.88 -3.11
N PRO A 22 5.59 16.68 -3.68
CA PRO A 22 6.20 16.47 -5.00
C PRO A 22 5.51 17.31 -6.08
N LYS A 23 6.29 17.96 -6.94
CA LYS A 23 5.79 18.79 -8.04
C LYS A 23 6.24 18.23 -9.39
N ASP A 24 5.38 18.37 -10.39
CA ASP A 24 5.69 17.95 -11.76
C ASP A 24 6.82 18.76 -12.41
N THR A 25 7.21 19.90 -11.81
CA THR A 25 8.34 20.75 -12.26
C THR A 25 9.71 20.19 -11.92
N GLU A 26 9.78 19.24 -10.99
CA GLU A 26 11.02 18.58 -10.59
C GLU A 26 11.24 17.32 -11.45
N LYS A 27 12.51 16.86 -11.52
CA LYS A 27 12.83 15.61 -12.24
C LYS A 27 12.03 14.45 -11.64
N TYR A 28 11.33 13.70 -12.50
CA TYR A 28 10.54 12.55 -12.08
C TYR A 28 11.37 11.56 -11.26
N MET A 29 10.84 11.09 -10.13
CA MET A 29 11.50 10.20 -9.16
C MET A 29 12.91 10.66 -8.73
N CYS A 30 13.10 11.96 -8.55
CA CYS A 30 14.31 12.48 -7.93
C CYS A 30 14.41 12.03 -6.46
N ALA A 31 15.58 12.19 -5.84
CA ALA A 31 15.82 11.77 -4.46
C ALA A 31 14.82 12.36 -3.46
N LYS A 32 14.33 13.59 -3.68
CA LYS A 32 13.30 14.22 -2.84
C LYS A 32 11.94 13.52 -2.98
N HIS A 33 11.54 13.15 -4.20
CA HIS A 33 10.30 12.40 -4.44
C HIS A 33 10.35 11.04 -3.74
N LEU A 34 11.43 10.28 -3.95
CA LEU A 34 11.63 8.98 -3.33
C LEU A 34 11.62 9.04 -1.80
N ALA A 35 12.31 10.02 -1.22
CA ALA A 35 12.32 10.20 0.23
C ALA A 35 10.93 10.58 0.77
N TYR A 36 10.17 11.43 0.06
CA TYR A 36 8.77 11.75 0.42
C TYR A 36 7.89 10.50 0.43
N PHE A 37 7.92 9.70 -0.64
CA PHE A 37 7.10 8.49 -0.69
C PHE A 37 7.56 7.43 0.31
N LYS A 38 8.88 7.29 0.56
CA LYS A 38 9.42 6.43 1.61
C LYS A 38 8.86 6.80 2.97
N GLN A 39 8.89 8.07 3.34
CA GLN A 39 8.35 8.55 4.60
C GLN A 39 6.85 8.30 4.70
N LYS A 40 6.07 8.72 3.69
CA LYS A 40 4.62 8.53 3.63
C LYS A 40 4.21 7.06 3.77
N LEU A 41 4.88 6.15 3.06
CA LEU A 41 4.63 4.71 3.14
C LEU A 41 5.01 4.12 4.50
N THR A 42 6.11 4.58 5.09
CA THR A 42 6.56 4.12 6.41
C THR A 42 5.60 4.54 7.51
N ASP A 43 5.12 5.79 7.48
CA ASP A 43 4.15 6.31 8.45
C ASP A 43 2.81 5.59 8.31
N TRP A 44 2.32 5.40 7.09
CA TRP A 44 1.11 4.65 6.82
C TRP A 44 1.20 3.18 7.27
N LYS A 45 2.35 2.53 7.05
CA LYS A 45 2.59 1.17 7.54
C LYS A 45 2.52 1.08 9.07
N LYS A 46 3.10 2.06 9.78
CA LYS A 46 3.05 2.12 11.25
C LYS A 46 1.62 2.24 11.74
N GLU A 47 0.85 3.17 11.17
CA GLU A 47 -0.55 3.39 11.51
C GLU A 47 -1.38 2.12 11.32
N LEU A 48 -1.27 1.46 10.16
CA LEU A 48 -1.98 0.21 9.88
C LEU A 48 -1.59 -0.92 10.85
N LYS A 49 -0.32 -1.02 11.22
CA LYS A 49 0.12 -2.03 12.20
C LYS A 49 -0.45 -1.78 13.59
N MET A 50 -0.52 -0.53 14.03
CA MET A 50 -1.12 -0.18 15.32
C MET A 50 -2.60 -0.55 15.34
N THR A 51 -3.35 -0.13 14.31
CA THR A 51 -4.79 -0.45 14.18
C THR A 51 -5.04 -1.96 14.11
N ASN A 52 -4.21 -2.72 13.37
CA ASN A 52 -4.34 -4.18 13.32
C ASN A 52 -4.09 -4.85 14.67
N ASN A 53 -3.07 -4.41 15.40
CA ASN A 53 -2.77 -4.98 16.71
C ASN A 53 -3.89 -4.71 17.71
N GLU A 54 -4.47 -3.52 17.68
CA GLU A 54 -5.64 -3.16 18.51
C GLU A 54 -6.86 -4.01 18.16
N ALA A 55 -7.15 -4.20 16.85
CA ALA A 55 -8.26 -5.04 16.39
C ALA A 55 -8.09 -6.50 16.82
N ILE A 56 -6.89 -7.08 16.66
CA ILE A 56 -6.58 -8.45 17.08
C ILE A 56 -6.70 -8.59 18.58
N PHE A 57 -6.21 -7.61 19.36
CA PHE A 57 -6.32 -7.61 20.81
C PHE A 57 -7.78 -7.58 21.27
N ASN A 58 -8.60 -6.70 20.69
CA ASN A 58 -10.01 -6.59 21.00
C ASN A 58 -10.77 -7.89 20.65
N ALA A 59 -10.51 -8.46 19.46
CA ALA A 59 -11.10 -9.73 19.04
C ALA A 59 -10.75 -10.90 19.98
N SER A 60 -9.54 -10.89 20.57
CA SER A 60 -9.12 -11.91 21.52
C SER A 60 -9.76 -11.76 22.92
N MET A 61 -10.15 -10.53 23.30
CA MET A 61 -10.82 -10.27 24.58
C MET A 61 -12.30 -10.61 24.55
N ASP A 62 -12.94 -10.52 23.38
CA ASP A 62 -14.39 -10.78 23.21
C ASP A 62 -14.77 -12.27 23.22
N ASP A 63 -13.80 -13.17 23.28
CA ASP A 63 -14.04 -14.62 23.30
C ASP A 63 -14.65 -15.15 24.62
N ASN A 64 -14.85 -14.27 25.60
CA ASN A 64 -15.40 -14.61 26.93
C ASN A 64 -16.90 -14.39 27.03
N SER A 65 -17.62 -13.96 26.00
CA SER A 65 -19.07 -13.84 26.02
C SER A 65 -19.71 -15.15 25.53
N ALA A 66 -19.80 -16.12 26.43
CA ALA A 66 -20.72 -17.26 26.32
C ALA A 66 -22.15 -16.73 26.44
N SER A 67 -22.65 -16.05 25.41
CA SER A 67 -24.03 -15.64 25.33
C SER A 67 -24.90 -16.85 25.04
N ALA A 68 -25.98 -16.98 25.81
CA ALA A 68 -26.78 -18.19 25.90
C ALA A 68 -27.80 -18.37 24.76
N ASP A 69 -27.96 -17.40 23.83
CA ASP A 69 -28.95 -17.46 22.77
C ASP A 69 -28.34 -17.74 21.39
N ILE A 70 -28.94 -18.68 20.66
CA ILE A 70 -28.51 -19.10 19.30
C ILE A 70 -28.54 -17.94 18.34
N VAL A 71 -29.49 -17.00 18.46
CA VAL A 71 -29.59 -15.82 17.58
C VAL A 71 -28.44 -14.86 17.81
N ASP A 72 -28.09 -14.63 19.09
CA ASP A 72 -26.95 -13.77 19.46
C ASP A 72 -25.62 -14.39 19.04
N GLN A 73 -25.49 -15.72 19.11
CA GLN A 73 -24.32 -16.44 18.59
C GLN A 73 -24.16 -16.28 17.07
N ALA A 74 -25.24 -16.37 16.31
CA ALA A 74 -25.20 -16.22 14.84
C ALA A 74 -24.80 -14.79 14.45
N SER A 75 -25.33 -13.77 15.14
CA SER A 75 -24.98 -12.36 14.92
C SER A 75 -23.50 -12.10 15.24
N SER A 76 -23.02 -12.57 16.40
CA SER A 76 -21.63 -12.46 16.82
C SER A 76 -20.67 -13.15 15.84
N TYR A 77 -21.03 -14.32 15.32
CA TYR A 77 -20.24 -15.02 14.31
C TYR A 77 -20.13 -14.22 13.02
N THR A 78 -21.21 -13.59 12.58
CA THR A 78 -21.20 -12.75 11.37
C THR A 78 -20.32 -11.52 11.55
N GLU A 79 -20.39 -10.85 12.70
CA GLU A 79 -19.55 -9.69 13.02
C GLU A 79 -18.08 -10.06 13.06
N LYS A 80 -17.71 -11.15 13.74
CA LYS A 80 -16.33 -11.68 13.76
C LYS A 80 -15.81 -11.99 12.36
N ASN A 81 -16.62 -12.55 11.48
CA ASN A 81 -16.23 -12.80 10.09
C ASN A 81 -15.96 -11.51 9.31
N VAL A 82 -16.75 -10.47 9.50
CA VAL A 82 -16.55 -9.16 8.86
C VAL A 82 -15.24 -8.53 9.36
N GLU A 83 -15.00 -8.58 10.67
CA GLU A 83 -13.77 -8.06 11.28
C GLU A 83 -12.53 -8.80 10.77
N MET A 84 -12.56 -10.13 10.73
CA MET A 84 -11.46 -10.94 10.19
C MET A 84 -11.18 -10.62 8.71
N ARG A 85 -12.20 -10.36 7.90
CA ARG A 85 -12.01 -9.92 6.51
C ARG A 85 -11.38 -8.54 6.43
N ALA A 86 -11.72 -7.63 7.34
CA ALA A 86 -11.10 -6.31 7.42
C ALA A 86 -9.61 -6.41 7.78
N ILE A 87 -9.27 -7.18 8.82
CA ILE A 87 -7.89 -7.46 9.24
C ILE A 87 -7.09 -8.07 8.08
N ASN A 88 -7.63 -9.08 7.40
CA ASN A 88 -6.95 -9.71 6.27
C ASN A 88 -6.70 -8.73 5.10
N ARG A 89 -7.62 -7.80 4.82
CA ARG A 89 -7.41 -6.73 3.83
C ARG A 89 -6.27 -5.79 4.24
N GLN A 90 -6.20 -5.43 5.51
CA GLN A 90 -5.14 -4.57 6.04
C GLN A 90 -3.77 -5.27 5.99
N ILE A 91 -3.69 -6.56 6.31
CA ILE A 91 -2.45 -7.36 6.17
C ILE A 91 -1.97 -7.38 4.71
N LYS A 92 -2.89 -7.61 3.76
CA LYS A 92 -2.56 -7.55 2.33
C LYS A 92 -2.08 -6.16 1.90
N LEU A 93 -2.65 -5.09 2.47
CA LEU A 93 -2.22 -3.73 2.21
C LEU A 93 -0.82 -3.46 2.76
N ILE A 94 -0.51 -3.92 3.97
CA ILE A 94 0.84 -3.83 4.55
C ILE A 94 1.86 -4.53 3.65
N SER A 95 1.54 -5.72 3.13
CA SER A 95 2.41 -6.42 2.17
C SER A 95 2.64 -5.62 0.89
N LYS A 96 1.62 -4.94 0.36
CA LYS A 96 1.78 -4.04 -0.80
C LYS A 96 2.66 -2.83 -0.49
N ILE A 97 2.56 -2.28 0.73
CA ILE A 97 3.43 -1.18 1.18
C ILE A 97 4.88 -1.67 1.27
N ASP A 98 5.12 -2.87 1.79
CA ASP A 98 6.47 -3.44 1.85
C ASP A 98 7.05 -3.66 0.46
N GLY A 99 6.26 -4.13 -0.50
CA GLY A 99 6.65 -4.21 -1.90
C GLY A 99 7.03 -2.84 -2.49
N ALA A 100 6.25 -1.80 -2.20
CA ALA A 100 6.55 -0.44 -2.65
C ALA A 100 7.83 0.11 -2.01
N LEU A 101 8.07 -0.12 -0.72
CA LEU A 101 9.30 0.26 -0.04
C LEU A 101 10.53 -0.45 -0.62
N LYS A 102 10.39 -1.74 -0.96
CA LYS A 102 11.44 -2.49 -1.65
C LYS A 102 11.75 -1.90 -3.02
N LYS A 103 10.73 -1.53 -3.81
CA LYS A 103 10.93 -0.87 -5.11
C LYS A 103 11.65 0.48 -4.99
N ILE A 104 11.41 1.24 -3.91
CA ILE A 104 12.15 2.48 -3.62
C ILE A 104 13.63 2.16 -3.40
N GLN A 105 13.96 1.09 -2.68
CA GLN A 105 15.35 0.65 -2.46
C GLN A 105 16.01 0.17 -3.76
N ASP A 106 15.26 -0.55 -4.60
CA ASP A 106 15.74 -1.08 -5.88
C ASP A 106 15.80 0.01 -6.98
N GLY A 107 15.27 1.22 -6.73
CA GLY A 107 15.23 2.33 -7.69
C GLY A 107 14.19 2.17 -8.79
N THR A 108 13.27 1.23 -8.69
CA THR A 108 12.22 0.94 -9.69
C THR A 108 10.86 1.54 -9.34
N TYR A 109 10.76 2.22 -8.19
CA TYR A 109 9.52 2.86 -7.76
C TYR A 109 9.08 3.98 -8.71
N GLY A 110 7.78 4.02 -9.01
CA GLY A 110 7.19 5.03 -9.87
C GLY A 110 7.05 4.62 -11.33
N PHE A 111 7.57 3.46 -11.71
CA PHE A 111 7.44 2.91 -13.06
C PHE A 111 6.47 1.71 -13.07
N CYS A 112 5.71 1.61 -14.17
CA CYS A 112 4.77 0.53 -14.38
C CYS A 112 5.49 -0.82 -14.53
N GLU A 113 4.98 -1.87 -13.89
CA GLU A 113 5.56 -3.22 -13.99
C GLU A 113 5.41 -3.84 -15.37
N GLU A 114 4.38 -3.47 -16.14
CA GLU A 114 4.10 -4.04 -17.45
C GLU A 114 4.71 -3.24 -18.59
N THR A 115 4.54 -1.91 -18.56
CA THR A 115 4.93 -1.04 -19.66
C THR A 115 6.24 -0.32 -19.43
N ALA A 116 6.81 -0.40 -18.22
CA ALA A 116 7.96 0.38 -17.77
C ALA A 116 7.81 1.91 -17.90
N GLU A 117 6.59 2.39 -18.20
CA GLU A 117 6.29 3.81 -18.31
C GLU A 117 6.10 4.46 -16.93
N PRO A 118 6.28 5.78 -16.80
CA PRO A 118 6.02 6.48 -15.54
C PRO A 118 4.55 6.38 -15.15
N ILE A 119 4.28 6.01 -13.91
CA ILE A 119 2.91 5.94 -13.35
C ILE A 119 2.29 7.34 -13.22
N GLY A 120 3.12 8.37 -12.97
CA GLY A 120 2.69 9.74 -12.77
C GLY A 120 2.54 10.12 -11.29
N LEU A 121 2.99 11.33 -10.94
CA LEU A 121 2.99 11.81 -9.55
C LEU A 121 1.59 11.89 -8.96
N LYS A 122 0.61 12.39 -9.73
CA LYS A 122 -0.78 12.54 -9.26
C LYS A 122 -1.37 11.19 -8.81
N ARG A 123 -1.14 10.14 -9.59
CA ARG A 123 -1.60 8.78 -9.27
C ARG A 123 -0.90 8.22 -8.04
N LEU A 124 0.42 8.40 -7.93
CA LEU A 124 1.19 7.96 -6.76
C LEU A 124 0.85 8.74 -5.49
N MET A 125 0.53 10.02 -5.59
CA MET A 125 0.07 10.82 -4.45
C MET A 125 -1.27 10.33 -3.93
N ALA A 126 -2.19 9.94 -4.83
CA ALA A 126 -3.49 9.37 -4.47
C ALA A 126 -3.34 7.91 -3.99
N ARG A 127 -2.51 7.11 -4.64
CA ARG A 127 -2.29 5.70 -4.31
C ARG A 127 -0.79 5.36 -4.33
N PRO A 128 -0.08 5.52 -3.22
CA PRO A 128 1.37 5.32 -3.16
C PRO A 128 1.84 3.88 -3.44
N VAL A 129 0.96 2.91 -3.31
CA VAL A 129 1.22 1.48 -3.59
C VAL A 129 0.86 1.06 -5.03
N ALA A 130 0.59 2.03 -5.93
CA ALA A 130 0.26 1.71 -7.31
C ALA A 130 1.49 1.13 -8.04
N THR A 131 1.28 0.02 -8.76
CA THR A 131 2.30 -0.70 -9.52
C THR A 131 2.08 -0.59 -11.04
N LEU A 132 0.87 -0.19 -11.45
CA LEU A 132 0.48 -0.09 -12.85
C LEU A 132 0.12 1.35 -13.22
N CYS A 133 0.42 1.75 -14.45
CA CYS A 133 -0.10 2.98 -15.04
C CYS A 133 -1.61 2.88 -15.30
N ILE A 134 -2.26 3.99 -15.65
CA ILE A 134 -3.72 4.01 -15.85
C ILE A 134 -4.10 3.06 -17.00
N ALA A 135 -3.38 3.11 -18.12
CA ALA A 135 -3.67 2.29 -19.28
C ALA A 135 -3.56 0.78 -19.00
N ALA A 136 -2.51 0.36 -18.28
CA ALA A 136 -2.34 -1.03 -17.88
C ALA A 136 -3.45 -1.47 -16.91
N GLN A 137 -3.81 -0.63 -15.96
CA GLN A 137 -4.89 -0.91 -15.02
C GLN A 137 -6.25 -1.08 -15.72
N GLU A 138 -6.58 -0.19 -16.66
CA GLU A 138 -7.83 -0.29 -17.45
C GLU A 138 -7.88 -1.56 -18.30
N LYS A 139 -6.73 -1.98 -18.85
CA LYS A 139 -6.63 -3.24 -19.58
C LYS A 139 -6.95 -4.44 -18.69
N HIS A 140 -6.33 -4.51 -17.51
CA HIS A 140 -6.62 -5.57 -16.53
C HIS A 140 -8.08 -5.60 -16.13
N GLU A 141 -8.67 -4.45 -15.81
CA GLU A 141 -10.08 -4.38 -15.42
C GLU A 141 -11.04 -4.82 -16.54
N LYS A 142 -10.69 -4.56 -17.78
CA LYS A 142 -11.45 -5.07 -18.94
C LYS A 142 -11.33 -6.58 -19.08
N GLU A 143 -10.14 -7.12 -18.92
CA GLU A 143 -9.89 -8.57 -18.96
C GLU A 143 -10.60 -9.29 -17.82
N GLU A 144 -10.53 -8.78 -16.58
CA GLU A 144 -11.25 -9.34 -15.43
C GLU A 144 -12.77 -9.36 -15.64
N LYS A 145 -13.35 -8.32 -16.23
CA LYS A 145 -14.80 -8.30 -16.53
C LYS A 145 -15.18 -9.39 -17.52
N VAL A 146 -14.40 -9.60 -18.57
CA VAL A 146 -14.67 -10.65 -19.57
C VAL A 146 -14.62 -12.04 -18.93
N TYR A 147 -13.72 -12.28 -17.98
CA TYR A 147 -13.65 -13.58 -17.29
C TYR A 147 -14.69 -13.75 -16.18
N ALA A 148 -15.24 -12.68 -15.65
CA ALA A 148 -16.31 -12.75 -14.64
C ALA A 148 -17.70 -13.05 -15.25
N ASP A 149 -17.86 -12.80 -16.54
CA ASP A 149 -19.12 -13.02 -17.27
C ASP A 149 -19.22 -14.44 -17.91
N ILE A 150 -18.21 -15.30 -17.69
CA ILE A 150 -18.18 -16.70 -18.12
C ILE A 150 -18.46 -17.61 -16.92
#